data_41b141faaa0e6be161b4b3668d9d797f
#
_entry.id   41b141faaa0e6be161b4b3668d9d797f
#
_cell.length_a   1.000
_cell.length_b   1.000
_cell.length_c   1.000
_cell.angle_alpha   90.00
_cell.angle_beta   90.00
_cell.angle_gamma   90.00
#
_symmetry.space_group_name_H-M   'P 1'
#
loop_
_entity.id
_entity.type
_entity.pdbx_description
1 polymer ?
#
loop_
_entity_poly.entity_id
_entity_poly.type
_entity_poly.pdbx_seq_one_letter_code
_entity_poly.pdbx_strand_id
1 'polypeptide(L)'
;MLDDTLVLWGGEFGRSVAGQGDWQSIEAGRDHHPRCFTMWMAGGGIKPGITHGATDEFSYNVAENPVHVRDLHATVLQLLGIDHARFTYRFQGLDFRLTGVERSRVVKEILV
;
A
#
# COMPACT_ATOMS: atom_id res chain seq x y z
N MET A 1 -23.21 4.23 2.57
CA MET A 1 -21.96 5.04 2.53
C MET A 1 -20.74 4.19 2.23
N LEU A 2 -20.46 3.09 2.94
CA LEU A 2 -19.27 2.27 2.65
C LEU A 2 -19.33 1.55 1.31
N ASP A 3 -20.52 1.29 0.78
CA ASP A 3 -20.65 0.65 -0.54
C ASP A 3 -20.06 1.53 -1.67
N ASP A 4 -20.18 2.85 -1.51
CA ASP A 4 -19.74 3.85 -2.50
C ASP A 4 -18.54 4.66 -2.05
N THR A 5 -17.93 4.29 -0.93
CA THR A 5 -16.79 5.02 -0.36
C THR A 5 -15.65 4.08 -0.02
N LEU A 6 -14.50 4.30 -0.63
CA LEU A 6 -13.26 3.61 -0.29
C LEU A 6 -12.54 4.38 0.82
N VAL A 7 -12.30 3.71 1.94
CA VAL A 7 -11.52 4.25 3.05
C VAL A 7 -10.16 3.55 3.09
N LEU A 8 -9.09 4.34 3.11
CA LEU A 8 -7.71 3.86 3.29
C LEU A 8 -7.14 4.48 4.56
N TRP A 9 -6.46 3.67 5.35
CA TRP A 9 -5.76 4.11 6.54
C TRP A 9 -4.41 3.42 6.65
N GLY A 10 -3.37 4.17 6.99
CA GLY A 10 -2.02 3.65 7.18
C GLY A 10 -1.03 4.75 7.53
N GLY A 11 0.17 4.34 7.89
CA GLY A 11 1.33 5.23 7.99
C GLY A 11 2.07 5.33 6.64
N GLU A 12 3.03 6.22 6.58
CA GLU A 12 3.90 6.39 5.40
C GLU A 12 4.84 5.18 5.21
N PHE A 13 5.29 4.57 6.33
CA PHE A 13 6.14 3.40 6.40
C PHE A 13 5.73 2.50 7.57
N GLY A 14 6.28 1.28 7.59
CA GLY A 14 6.34 0.44 8.76
C GLY A 14 7.38 0.92 9.78
N ARG A 15 7.48 0.19 10.86
CA ARG A 15 8.48 0.43 11.92
C ARG A 15 9.26 -0.85 12.16
N SER A 16 10.59 -0.74 12.20
CA SER A 16 11.47 -1.87 12.48
C SER A 16 11.45 -2.23 13.97
N VAL A 17 12.04 -3.38 14.30
CA VAL A 17 12.29 -3.77 15.70
C VAL A 17 13.43 -2.97 16.33
N ALA A 18 14.30 -2.37 15.51
CA ALA A 18 15.33 -1.46 15.97
C ALA A 18 14.74 -0.11 16.37
N GLY A 19 15.31 0.50 17.40
CA GLY A 19 14.84 1.77 17.91
C GLY A 19 15.89 2.86 17.82
N GLN A 20 15.41 4.09 17.90
CA GLN A 20 16.23 5.29 18.00
C GLN A 20 16.16 5.84 19.42
N GLY A 21 17.31 6.34 19.91
CA GLY A 21 17.38 7.00 21.20
C GLY A 21 17.56 6.05 22.39
N ASP A 22 17.43 6.63 23.58
CA ASP A 22 17.49 5.87 24.83
C ASP A 22 16.16 5.12 25.04
N TRP A 23 16.21 3.81 25.12
CA TRP A 23 15.06 2.91 25.36
C TRP A 23 14.27 3.23 26.65
N GLN A 24 14.91 3.91 27.60
CA GLN A 24 14.27 4.33 28.86
C GLN A 24 13.58 5.68 28.72
N SER A 25 13.79 6.38 27.61
CA SER A 25 13.17 7.67 27.33
C SER A 25 11.77 7.51 26.78
N ILE A 26 10.86 8.38 27.22
CA ILE A 26 9.52 8.52 26.62
C ILE A 26 9.57 8.97 25.14
N GLU A 27 10.70 9.50 24.72
CA GLU A 27 10.96 9.94 23.34
C GLU A 27 11.56 8.82 22.46
N ALA A 28 11.79 7.61 23.03
CA ALA A 28 12.28 6.49 22.28
C ALA A 28 11.28 6.10 21.17
N GLY A 29 11.78 5.94 19.96
CA GLY A 29 10.99 5.56 18.79
C GLY A 29 11.59 4.36 18.07
N ARG A 30 10.86 3.83 17.08
CA ARG A 30 11.36 2.81 16.16
C ARG A 30 11.75 3.43 14.84
N ASP A 31 12.77 2.86 14.21
CA ASP A 31 13.21 3.28 12.88
C ASP A 31 12.13 3.06 11.83
N HIS A 32 12.12 3.89 10.81
CA HIS A 32 11.30 3.70 9.62
C HIS A 32 11.66 2.38 8.91
N HIS A 33 10.65 1.67 8.44
CA HIS A 33 10.83 0.41 7.71
C HIS A 33 10.02 0.42 6.41
N PRO A 34 10.58 0.96 5.32
CA PRO A 34 9.85 1.12 4.05
C PRO A 34 9.54 -0.19 3.33
N ARG A 35 10.21 -1.30 3.70
CA ARG A 35 10.01 -2.61 3.06
C ARG A 35 8.78 -3.35 3.53
N CYS A 36 8.36 -3.11 4.79
CA CYS A 36 7.23 -3.81 5.40
C CYS A 36 6.33 -2.82 6.12
N PHE A 37 5.10 -2.71 5.67
CA PHE A 37 4.06 -1.94 6.36
C PHE A 37 2.68 -2.46 5.97
N THR A 38 1.72 -2.17 6.82
CA THR A 38 0.32 -2.58 6.64
C THR A 38 -0.52 -1.38 6.29
N MET A 39 -1.39 -1.56 5.30
CA MET A 39 -2.46 -0.64 4.97
C MET A 39 -3.79 -1.29 5.32
N TRP A 40 -4.69 -0.53 5.94
CA TRP A 40 -6.06 -0.96 6.17
C TRP A 40 -6.99 -0.31 5.14
N MET A 41 -7.93 -1.11 4.61
CA MET A 41 -8.87 -0.64 3.60
C MET A 41 -10.28 -1.14 3.94
N ALA A 42 -11.29 -0.31 3.64
CA ALA A 42 -12.69 -0.70 3.80
C ALA A 42 -13.58 -0.02 2.77
N GLY A 43 -14.69 -0.68 2.45
CA GLY A 43 -15.70 -0.16 1.53
C GLY A 43 -15.26 -0.17 0.07
N GLY A 44 -16.07 0.44 -0.78
CA GLY A 44 -15.77 0.69 -2.19
C GLY A 44 -15.33 -0.53 -3.01
N GLY A 45 -15.85 -1.74 -2.72
CA GLY A 45 -15.51 -2.97 -3.44
C GLY A 45 -14.33 -3.76 -2.85
N ILE A 46 -13.87 -3.41 -1.64
CA ILE A 46 -12.88 -4.19 -0.87
C ILE A 46 -13.57 -5.35 -0.14
N LYS A 47 -13.00 -6.54 -0.18
CA LYS A 47 -13.45 -7.69 0.61
C LYS A 47 -13.31 -7.41 2.10
N PRO A 48 -14.39 -7.51 2.89
CA PRO A 48 -14.31 -7.31 4.33
C PRO A 48 -13.70 -8.53 5.05
N GLY A 49 -13.07 -8.29 6.21
CA GLY A 49 -12.67 -9.32 7.14
C GLY A 49 -11.52 -10.22 6.68
N ILE A 50 -10.72 -9.78 5.71
CA ILE A 50 -9.55 -10.53 5.23
C ILE A 50 -8.24 -9.85 5.64
N THR A 51 -7.20 -10.67 5.74
CA THR A 51 -5.80 -10.22 5.74
C THR A 51 -5.14 -10.74 4.47
N HIS A 52 -4.42 -9.88 3.75
CA HIS A 52 -3.72 -10.22 2.52
C HIS A 52 -2.23 -9.92 2.68
N GLY A 53 -1.43 -10.97 2.57
CA GLY A 53 0.00 -10.91 2.78
C GLY A 53 0.43 -11.08 4.23
N ALA A 54 1.67 -11.45 4.42
CA ALA A 54 2.31 -11.60 5.72
C ALA A 54 3.79 -11.26 5.64
N THR A 55 4.36 -10.86 6.77
CA THR A 55 5.81 -10.70 6.93
C THR A 55 6.44 -11.99 7.44
N ASP A 56 7.76 -12.05 7.39
CA ASP A 56 8.53 -13.04 8.14
C ASP A 56 8.34 -12.85 9.66
N GLU A 57 8.83 -13.82 10.44
CA GLU A 57 8.68 -13.84 11.91
C GLU A 57 9.31 -12.62 12.62
N PHE A 58 10.28 -11.97 11.97
CA PHE A 58 10.93 -10.77 12.48
C PHE A 58 10.31 -9.47 11.97
N SER A 59 9.26 -9.56 11.13
CA SER A 59 8.63 -8.41 10.45
C SER A 59 9.63 -7.59 9.61
N TYR A 60 10.66 -8.25 9.09
CA TYR A 60 11.74 -7.59 8.37
C TYR A 60 11.54 -7.59 6.85
N ASN A 61 10.92 -8.65 6.31
CA ASN A 61 10.58 -8.75 4.90
C ASN A 61 9.15 -9.23 4.72
N VAL A 62 8.56 -8.89 3.58
CA VAL A 62 7.29 -9.48 3.16
C VAL A 62 7.56 -10.90 2.69
N ALA A 63 6.95 -11.90 3.35
CA ALA A 63 7.10 -13.33 3.06
C ALA A 63 6.01 -13.86 2.14
N GLU A 64 4.78 -13.33 2.26
CA GLU A 64 3.62 -13.81 1.50
C GLU A 64 2.90 -12.68 0.80
N ASN A 65 2.42 -12.93 -0.42
CA ASN A 65 1.57 -12.04 -1.20
C ASN A 65 2.03 -10.57 -1.19
N PRO A 66 3.26 -10.27 -1.65
CA PRO A 66 3.77 -8.91 -1.62
C PRO A 66 2.91 -7.98 -2.49
N VAL A 67 2.63 -6.81 -1.94
CA VAL A 67 1.94 -5.71 -2.64
C VAL A 67 2.88 -4.51 -2.68
N HIS A 68 3.31 -4.12 -3.87
CA HIS A 68 4.07 -2.89 -4.02
C HIS A 68 3.14 -1.68 -3.96
N VAL A 69 3.64 -0.52 -3.52
CA VAL A 69 2.83 0.72 -3.45
C VAL A 69 2.17 1.08 -4.78
N ARG A 70 2.83 0.80 -5.91
CA ARG A 70 2.24 1.01 -7.25
C ARG A 70 1.06 0.07 -7.53
N ASP A 71 1.06 -1.15 -6.98
CA ASP A 71 -0.06 -2.10 -7.09
C ASP A 71 -1.25 -1.65 -6.25
N LEU A 72 -0.97 -1.08 -5.06
CA LEU A 72 -1.98 -0.42 -4.25
C LEU A 72 -2.63 0.73 -5.04
N HIS A 73 -1.83 1.62 -5.65
CA HIS A 73 -2.36 2.72 -6.46
C HIS A 73 -3.15 2.22 -7.69
N ALA A 74 -2.66 1.17 -8.38
CA ALA A 74 -3.40 0.56 -9.49
C ALA A 74 -4.76 0.01 -9.03
N THR A 75 -4.79 -0.59 -7.82
CA THR A 75 -6.02 -1.14 -7.23
C THR A 75 -7.00 -0.04 -6.86
N VAL A 76 -6.52 1.04 -6.24
CA VAL A 76 -7.35 2.22 -5.93
C VAL A 76 -7.94 2.84 -7.20
N LEU A 77 -7.12 3.03 -8.24
CA LEU A 77 -7.60 3.56 -9.52
C LEU A 77 -8.67 2.65 -10.14
N GLN A 78 -8.47 1.32 -10.10
CA GLN A 78 -9.46 0.35 -10.58
C GLN A 78 -10.79 0.49 -9.83
N LEU A 79 -10.77 0.64 -8.50
CA LEU A 79 -11.98 0.84 -7.68
C LEU A 79 -12.68 2.17 -7.99
N LEU A 80 -11.94 3.18 -8.44
CA LEU A 80 -12.48 4.45 -8.93
C LEU A 80 -12.96 4.38 -10.40
N GLY A 81 -12.91 3.20 -11.04
CA GLY A 81 -13.30 3.03 -12.44
C GLY A 81 -12.25 3.54 -13.45
N ILE A 82 -11.03 3.78 -13.01
CA ILE A 82 -9.94 4.33 -13.83
C ILE A 82 -8.97 3.22 -14.22
N ASP A 83 -8.74 3.05 -15.52
CA ASP A 83 -7.68 2.17 -16.03
C ASP A 83 -6.32 2.81 -15.80
N HIS A 84 -5.58 2.32 -14.82
CA HIS A 84 -4.27 2.85 -14.42
C HIS A 84 -3.21 2.81 -15.54
N ALA A 85 -3.35 1.90 -16.51
CA ALA A 85 -2.39 1.78 -17.61
C ALA A 85 -2.65 2.82 -18.71
N ARG A 86 -3.91 3.25 -18.87
CA ARG A 86 -4.35 4.23 -19.86
C ARG A 86 -4.42 5.65 -19.30
N PHE A 87 -4.50 5.79 -18.00
CA PHE A 87 -4.56 7.09 -17.34
C PHE A 87 -3.16 7.71 -17.29
N THR A 88 -2.90 8.60 -18.23
CA THR A 88 -1.60 9.25 -18.39
C THR A 88 -1.72 10.77 -18.37
N TYR A 89 -0.67 11.40 -17.92
CA TYR A 89 -0.46 12.85 -18.06
C TYR A 89 0.71 13.12 -18.98
N ARG A 90 0.47 13.89 -20.05
CA ARG A 90 1.51 14.24 -21.02
C ARG A 90 2.32 15.43 -20.55
N PHE A 91 3.62 15.22 -20.36
CA PHE A 91 4.56 16.26 -19.99
C PHE A 91 5.88 16.09 -20.75
N GLN A 92 6.39 17.17 -21.33
CA GLN A 92 7.63 17.19 -22.13
C GLN A 92 7.71 16.07 -23.19
N GLY A 93 6.59 15.76 -23.83
CA GLY A 93 6.51 14.76 -24.90
C GLY A 93 6.38 13.31 -24.42
N LEU A 94 6.41 13.06 -23.11
CA LEU A 94 6.25 11.73 -22.51
C LEU A 94 4.88 11.60 -21.82
N ASP A 95 4.31 10.41 -21.90
CA ASP A 95 3.06 10.07 -21.21
C ASP A 95 3.39 9.42 -19.86
N PHE A 96 3.19 10.16 -18.77
CA PHE A 96 3.43 9.71 -17.41
C PHE A 96 2.20 9.03 -16.83
N ARG A 97 2.36 7.84 -16.25
CA ARG A 97 1.33 7.14 -15.47
C ARG A 97 1.51 7.41 -13.98
N LEU A 98 0.41 7.47 -13.22
CA LEU A 98 0.47 7.58 -11.75
C LEU A 98 1.15 6.39 -11.09
N THR A 99 1.08 5.21 -11.73
CA THR A 99 1.72 3.99 -11.25
C THR A 99 3.20 3.86 -11.66
N GLY A 100 3.74 4.86 -12.36
CA GLY A 100 5.13 4.91 -12.80
C GLY A 100 5.40 4.09 -14.06
N VAL A 101 6.68 3.90 -14.36
CA VAL A 101 7.15 3.23 -15.60
C VAL A 101 7.17 1.72 -15.49
N GLU A 102 7.36 1.19 -14.27
CA GLU A 102 7.42 -0.24 -14.04
C GLU A 102 6.02 -0.88 -14.09
N ARG A 103 5.99 -2.19 -14.30
CA ARG A 103 4.74 -2.93 -14.29
C ARG A 103 4.08 -2.83 -12.92
N SER A 104 2.80 -2.47 -12.94
CA SER A 104 1.90 -2.52 -11.79
C SER A 104 0.71 -3.42 -12.10
N ARG A 105 0.13 -4.02 -11.07
CA ARG A 105 -1.05 -4.87 -11.19
C ARG A 105 -2.14 -4.46 -10.20
N VAL A 106 -3.36 -4.69 -10.58
CA VAL A 106 -4.49 -4.63 -9.65
C VAL A 106 -4.44 -5.87 -8.75
N VAL A 107 -4.53 -5.68 -7.45
CA VAL A 107 -4.57 -6.76 -6.45
C VAL A 107 -6.00 -7.29 -6.36
N LYS A 108 -6.37 -8.17 -7.29
CA LYS A 108 -7.73 -8.70 -7.42
C LYS A 108 -8.16 -9.54 -6.22
N GLU A 109 -7.21 -10.11 -5.53
CA GLU A 109 -7.40 -11.00 -4.38
C GLU A 109 -8.13 -10.32 -3.22
N ILE A 110 -8.00 -8.99 -3.11
CA ILE A 110 -8.66 -8.17 -2.07
C ILE A 110 -9.98 -7.52 -2.53
N LEU A 111 -10.38 -7.73 -3.79
CA LEU A 111 -11.62 -7.16 -4.34
C LEU A 111 -12.78 -8.15 -4.26
N VAL A 112 -14.00 -7.61 -4.12
CA VAL A 112 -15.27 -8.37 -4.15
C VAL A 112 -15.52 -8.93 -5.54
#